data_681da99adf2d115473d474d341dff98a
#
_entry.id   681da99adf2d115473d474d341dff98a
#
_cell.length_a   1.000
_cell.length_b   1.000
_cell.length_c   1.000
_cell.angle_alpha   90.00
_cell.angle_beta   90.00
_cell.angle_gamma   90.00
#
_symmetry.space_group_name_H-M   'P 1'
#
loop_
_entity.id
_entity.type
_entity.pdbx_description
1 polymer ?
#
loop_
_entity_poly.entity_id
_entity_poly.type
_entity_poly.pdbx_seq_one_letter_code
_entity_poly.pdbx_strand_id
1 'polypeptide(L)' 'MRSMFDQQLKTLNEEMLYMGGLCEDTIQQTIEALMSGDVKKAHALNNMMSQLTQQERSIENICLKLLMQ' A
#
# COMPACT_ATOMS: atom_id res chain seq x y z
N MET A 1 18.14 11.38 -22.45
CA MET A 1 16.87 11.71 -21.80
C MET A 1 16.53 10.68 -20.75
N ARG A 2 15.88 11.10 -19.71
CA ARG A 2 15.62 10.26 -18.53
C ARG A 2 14.18 9.75 -18.51
N SER A 3 13.64 9.42 -19.67
CA SER A 3 12.22 9.05 -19.78
C SER A 3 11.85 7.82 -18.97
N MET A 4 12.72 6.80 -18.92
CA MET A 4 12.47 5.62 -18.11
C MET A 4 12.52 5.94 -16.61
N PHE A 5 13.50 6.73 -16.21
CA PHE A 5 13.61 7.20 -14.83
C PHE A 5 12.38 8.03 -14.43
N ASP A 6 11.96 8.93 -15.29
CA ASP A 6 10.79 9.76 -15.06
C ASP A 6 9.51 8.93 -14.94
N GLN A 7 9.38 7.90 -15.78
CA GLN A 7 8.24 6.98 -15.71
C GLN A 7 8.24 6.19 -14.40
N GLN A 8 9.41 5.77 -13.95
CA GLN A 8 9.53 5.05 -12.69
C GLN A 8 9.20 5.94 -11.50
N LEU A 9 9.59 7.22 -11.54
CA LEU A 9 9.20 8.18 -10.52
C LEU A 9 7.69 8.38 -10.49
N LYS A 10 7.07 8.47 -11.66
CA LYS A 10 5.62 8.59 -11.77
C LYS A 10 4.93 7.37 -11.17
N THR A 11 5.41 6.18 -11.53
CA THR A 11 4.86 4.93 -11.00
C THR A 11 5.02 4.88 -9.48
N LEU A 12 6.18 5.27 -8.97
CA LEU A 12 6.41 5.32 -7.52
C LEU A 12 5.39 6.23 -6.84
N ASN A 13 5.15 7.40 -7.40
CA ASN A 13 4.18 8.33 -6.84
C ASN A 13 2.78 7.75 -6.82
N GLU A 14 2.36 7.11 -7.91
CA GLU A 14 1.06 6.46 -8.02
C GLU A 14 0.92 5.33 -6.99
N GLU A 15 1.97 4.52 -6.84
CA GLU A 15 1.99 3.42 -5.87
C GLU A 15 1.93 3.93 -4.44
N MET A 16 2.58 5.04 -4.15
CA MET A 16 2.54 5.64 -2.82
C MET A 16 1.16 6.21 -2.50
N LEU A 17 0.50 6.83 -3.48
CA LEU A 17 -0.86 7.30 -3.31
C LEU A 17 -1.83 6.13 -3.07
N TYR A 18 -1.65 5.05 -3.81
CA TYR A 18 -2.45 3.84 -3.63
C TYR A 18 -2.25 3.26 -2.23
N MET A 19 -1.01 3.20 -1.76
CA MET A 19 -0.70 2.72 -0.40
C MET A 19 -1.35 3.60 0.66
N GLY A 20 -1.34 4.92 0.45
CA GLY A 20 -2.03 5.85 1.35
C GLY A 20 -3.50 5.53 1.49
N GLY A 21 -4.18 5.24 0.37
CA GLY A 21 -5.57 4.84 0.37
C GLY A 21 -5.81 3.52 1.09
N LEU A 22 -4.94 2.53 0.88
CA LEU A 22 -5.02 1.25 1.58
C LEU A 22 -4.84 1.44 3.09
N CYS A 23 -3.92 2.30 3.51
CA CYS A 23 -3.71 2.59 4.93
C CYS A 23 -4.94 3.23 5.56
N GLU A 24 -5.52 4.22 4.90
CA GLU A 24 -6.73 4.88 5.39
C GLU A 24 -7.87 3.90 5.52
N ASP A 25 -8.08 3.07 4.51
CA ASP A 25 -9.12 2.05 4.50
C ASP A 25 -8.93 1.04 5.63
N THR A 26 -7.69 0.58 5.81
CA THR A 26 -7.37 -0.39 6.85
C THR A 26 -7.64 0.19 8.24
N ILE A 27 -7.26 1.43 8.46
CA ILE A 27 -7.51 2.11 9.74
C ILE A 27 -9.01 2.23 9.99
N GLN A 28 -9.77 2.66 8.99
CA GLN A 28 -11.21 2.81 9.10
C GLN A 28 -11.89 1.48 9.41
N GLN A 29 -11.51 0.43 8.67
CA GLN A 29 -12.08 -0.91 8.89
C GLN A 29 -11.71 -1.46 10.26
N THR A 30 -10.50 -1.16 10.74
CA THR A 30 -10.06 -1.56 12.08
C THR A 30 -10.94 -0.92 13.15
N ILE A 31 -11.19 0.37 13.02
CA ILE A 31 -12.05 1.09 13.97
C ILE A 31 -13.46 0.49 13.95
N GLU A 32 -14.00 0.23 12.77
CA GLU A 32 -15.33 -0.38 12.64
C GLU A 32 -15.39 -1.76 13.28
N ALA A 33 -14.37 -2.57 13.10
CA ALA A 33 -14.29 -3.90 13.72
C ALA A 33 -14.25 -3.82 15.23
N LEU A 34 -13.48 -2.88 15.78
CA LEU A 34 -13.40 -2.65 17.22
C LEU A 34 -14.74 -2.20 17.78
N MET A 35 -15.39 -1.27 17.10
CA MET A 35 -16.66 -0.71 17.56
C MET A 35 -17.80 -1.71 17.52
N SER A 36 -17.82 -2.57 16.49
CA SER A 36 -18.89 -3.55 16.31
C SER A 36 -18.64 -4.87 17.03
N GLY A 37 -17.38 -5.19 17.33
CA GLY A 37 -17.00 -6.48 17.88
C GLY A 37 -17.22 -7.64 16.93
N ASP A 38 -17.33 -7.38 15.63
CA ASP A 38 -17.61 -8.39 14.61
C ASP A 38 -16.34 -9.13 14.21
N VAL A 39 -16.29 -10.42 14.54
CA VAL A 39 -15.13 -11.28 14.24
C VAL A 39 -14.89 -11.40 12.74
N LYS A 40 -15.95 -11.39 11.93
CA LYS A 40 -15.81 -11.47 10.47
C LYS A 40 -15.07 -10.28 9.92
N LYS A 41 -15.31 -9.09 10.47
CA LYS A 41 -14.57 -7.88 10.07
C LYS A 41 -13.11 -8.00 10.45
N ALA A 42 -12.81 -8.59 11.60
CA ALA A 42 -11.43 -8.82 12.02
C ALA A 42 -10.69 -9.74 11.05
N HIS A 43 -11.37 -10.79 10.56
CA HIS A 43 -10.77 -11.68 9.55
C HIS A 43 -10.49 -10.96 8.23
N ALA A 44 -11.40 -10.08 7.80
CA ALA A 44 -11.19 -9.31 6.58
C ALA A 44 -9.95 -8.40 6.68
N LEU A 45 -9.62 -7.94 7.88
CA LEU A 45 -8.43 -7.12 8.10
C LEU A 45 -7.13 -7.86 7.78
N ASN A 46 -7.08 -9.17 7.96
CA ASN A 46 -5.89 -9.96 7.60
C ASN A 46 -5.55 -9.82 6.12
N ASN A 47 -6.56 -9.83 5.25
CA ASN A 47 -6.35 -9.64 3.82
C ASN A 47 -5.86 -8.23 3.51
N MET A 48 -6.42 -7.23 4.17
CA MET A 48 -5.99 -5.85 3.99
C MET A 48 -4.54 -5.65 4.43
N MET A 49 -4.15 -6.26 5.55
CA MET A 49 -2.76 -6.20 6.02
C MET A 49 -1.80 -6.88 5.05
N SER A 50 -2.21 -8.00 4.44
CA SER A 50 -1.42 -8.66 3.42
C SER A 50 -1.24 -7.78 2.18
N GLN A 51 -2.29 -7.08 1.76
CA GLN A 51 -2.21 -6.14 0.65
C GLN A 51 -1.25 -5.00 0.95
N LEU A 52 -1.27 -4.47 2.17
CA LEU A 52 -0.33 -3.43 2.59
C LEU A 52 1.11 -3.92 2.52
N THR A 53 1.36 -5.13 2.98
CA THR A 53 2.70 -5.72 2.94
C THR A 53 3.19 -5.89 1.51
N GLN A 54 2.33 -6.37 0.61
CA GLN A 54 2.68 -6.52 -0.80
C GLN A 54 2.96 -5.17 -1.45
N GLN A 55 2.17 -4.17 -1.13
CA GLN A 55 2.33 -2.82 -1.67
C GLN A 55 3.62 -2.19 -1.19
N GLU A 56 3.96 -2.39 0.08
CA GLU A 56 5.23 -1.94 0.65
C GLU A 56 6.42 -2.54 -0.12
N ARG A 57 6.37 -3.83 -0.40
CA ARG A 57 7.43 -4.51 -1.16
C ARG A 57 7.54 -3.99 -2.58
N SER A 58 6.41 -3.72 -3.22
CA SER A 58 6.39 -3.15 -4.56
C SER A 58 7.07 -1.79 -4.59
N ILE A 59 6.76 -0.95 -3.63
CA ILE A 59 7.36 0.38 -3.49
C ILE A 59 8.87 0.26 -3.24
N GLU A 60 9.27 -0.61 -2.33
CA GLU A 60 10.70 -0.85 -2.04
C GLU A 60 11.46 -1.26 -3.30
N ASN A 61 10.87 -2.17 -4.10
CA ASN A 61 11.50 -2.63 -5.34
C ASN A 61 11.67 -1.50 -6.35
N ILE A 62 10.68 -0.64 -6.48
CA ILE A 62 10.77 0.52 -7.37
C ILE A 62 11.89 1.45 -6.90
N CYS A 63 11.94 1.70 -5.59
CA CYS A 63 12.98 2.55 -5.00
C CYS A 63 14.38 2.00 -5.26
N LEU A 64 14.56 0.69 -5.09
CA LEU A 64 15.84 0.05 -5.34
C LEU A 64 16.26 0.18 -6.81
N LYS A 65 15.33 -0.02 -7.73
CA LYS A 65 15.61 0.13 -9.15
C LYS A 65 16.01 1.56 -9.50
N LEU A 66 15.34 2.53 -8.90
CA LEU A 66 15.68 3.94 -9.12
C LEU A 66 17.07 4.28 -8.60
N LEU A 67 17.42 3.75 -7.42
CA LEU A 67 18.71 4.00 -6.81
C LEU A 67 19.86 3.35 -7.59
N MET A 68 19.57 2.29 -8.31
CA MET A 68 20.58 1.53 -9.04
C MET A 68 20.77 1.98 -10.49
N GLN A 69 20.07 3.00 -10.91
CA GLN A 69 20.23 3.55 -12.28
C GLN A 69 21.38 4.52 -12.42
#